data_55a558ab20940e24da68f6b2f6c2d125
#
_entry.id   55a558ab20940e24da68f6b2f6c2d125
#
_cell.length_a   1.000
_cell.length_b   1.000
_cell.length_c   1.000
_cell.angle_alpha   90.00
_cell.angle_beta   90.00
_cell.angle_gamma   90.00
#
_symmetry.space_group_name_H-M   'P 1'
#
loop_
_entity.id
_entity.type
_entity.pdbx_description
1 polymer ?
#
loop_
_entity_poly.entity_id
_entity_poly.type
_entity_poly.pdbx_seq_one_letter_code
_entity_poly.pdbx_strand_id
1 'polypeptide(L)'
;MATLALACTGALLSELSGLAGVGLLFGVPAPITMVMIVSALIFMAYKGTYLSVERIAIAVGAFELVFVLVAWQANPDFALLARASIDIPWHEPKYLYLVAANIGAVIMPWMVFYQQSAVVEKKLTLFDLPAARLDTAIGATITQIIMAAVLVVTAATLSSTSGLRSLDTVQEIAQAITPYLGDVTGRFLFALGLSGSAVVATIVVTLTAARTVSEVLGVKHYLECEPHEAPWFYGVYTTTLVVGGAVVVSGVNLISLSVGVQVMNALLLPIVLTFLYLLARRLPPHYRLRGIYAAVVAIVIAATAIFGVYAGVVGLSG
;
A
#
# COMPACT_ATOMS: atom_id res chain seq x y z
N MET A 1 -2.62 3.48 19.62
CA MET A 1 -2.52 4.80 19.02
C MET A 1 -1.13 5.05 18.42
N ALA A 2 -0.04 5.00 19.18
CA ALA A 2 1.31 5.26 18.66
C ALA A 2 1.69 4.38 17.45
N THR A 3 1.40 3.07 17.51
CA THR A 3 1.67 2.12 16.42
C THR A 3 0.89 2.45 15.14
N LEU A 4 -0.38 2.88 15.28
CA LEU A 4 -1.20 3.25 14.14
C LEU A 4 -0.73 4.58 13.53
N ALA A 5 -0.44 5.59 14.35
CA ALA A 5 0.10 6.86 13.87
C ALA A 5 1.43 6.65 13.13
N LEU A 6 2.32 5.80 13.67
CA LEU A 6 3.58 5.44 13.03
C LEU A 6 3.34 4.73 11.69
N ALA A 7 2.43 3.75 11.65
CA ALA A 7 2.10 3.03 10.41
C ALA A 7 1.48 3.95 9.35
N CYS A 8 0.55 4.83 9.73
CA CYS A 8 -0.04 5.82 8.82
C CYS A 8 1.01 6.81 8.31
N THR A 9 1.86 7.35 9.19
CA THR A 9 2.91 8.29 8.77
C THR A 9 3.89 7.62 7.83
N GLY A 10 4.35 6.43 8.15
CA GLY A 10 5.24 5.67 7.29
C GLY A 10 4.62 5.36 5.92
N ALA A 11 3.39 4.84 5.89
CA ALA A 11 2.67 4.57 4.65
C ALA A 11 2.51 5.84 3.81
N LEU A 12 2.12 6.96 4.42
CA LEU A 12 2.00 8.24 3.72
C LEU A 12 3.32 8.68 3.08
N LEU A 13 4.42 8.58 3.81
CA LEU A 13 5.75 8.92 3.29
C LEU A 13 6.13 8.04 2.11
N SER A 14 5.83 6.74 2.16
CA SER A 14 6.04 5.81 1.05
C SER A 14 5.26 6.23 -0.20
N GLU A 15 3.98 6.54 -0.06
CA GLU A 15 3.12 6.92 -1.19
C GLU A 15 3.51 8.27 -1.81
N LEU A 16 3.75 9.29 -0.96
CA LEU A 16 4.22 10.59 -1.43
C LEU A 16 5.60 10.50 -2.10
N SER A 17 6.46 9.56 -1.65
CA SER A 17 7.75 9.27 -2.29
C SER A 17 7.56 8.72 -3.70
N GLY A 18 6.61 7.79 -3.89
CA GLY A 18 6.25 7.29 -5.21
C GLY A 18 5.79 8.40 -6.15
N LEU A 19 4.92 9.29 -5.67
CA LEU A 19 4.43 10.44 -6.45
C LEU A 19 5.55 11.44 -6.78
N ALA A 20 6.46 11.72 -5.84
CA ALA A 20 7.64 12.54 -6.11
C ALA A 20 8.53 11.92 -7.20
N GLY A 21 8.72 10.59 -7.14
CA GLY A 21 9.46 9.83 -8.14
C GLY A 21 8.84 9.91 -9.53
N VAL A 22 7.51 9.88 -9.63
CA VAL A 22 6.80 10.10 -10.92
C VAL A 22 7.07 11.52 -11.45
N GLY A 23 7.04 12.54 -10.61
CA GLY A 23 7.40 13.90 -11.02
C GLY A 23 8.81 13.97 -11.61
N LEU A 24 9.77 13.37 -10.91
CA LEU A 24 11.17 13.30 -11.36
C LEU A 24 11.32 12.55 -12.70
N LEU A 25 10.50 11.53 -12.95
CA LEU A 25 10.48 10.79 -14.20
C LEU A 25 10.19 11.69 -15.42
N PHE A 26 9.40 12.76 -15.21
CA PHE A 26 9.08 13.77 -16.21
C PHE A 26 9.89 15.07 -16.08
N GLY A 27 10.93 15.06 -15.26
CA GLY A 27 11.80 16.23 -15.04
C GLY A 27 11.18 17.30 -14.14
N VAL A 28 10.08 17.00 -13.45
CA VAL A 28 9.46 17.93 -12.48
C VAL A 28 10.13 17.74 -11.11
N PRO A 29 10.72 18.78 -10.53
CA PRO A 29 11.35 18.70 -9.20
C PRO A 29 10.37 18.26 -8.11
N ALA A 30 10.84 17.44 -7.15
CA ALA A 30 10.02 16.96 -6.05
C ALA A 30 9.25 18.04 -5.28
N PRO A 31 9.81 19.23 -4.98
CA PRO A 31 9.06 20.31 -4.32
C PRO A 31 7.82 20.76 -5.10
N ILE A 32 7.94 20.91 -6.43
CA ILE A 32 6.82 21.33 -7.28
C ILE A 32 5.76 20.22 -7.33
N THR A 33 6.18 18.98 -7.51
CA THR A 33 5.29 17.81 -7.50
C THR A 33 4.53 17.72 -6.18
N MET A 34 5.21 17.87 -5.04
CA MET A 34 4.57 17.81 -3.72
C MET A 34 3.59 18.94 -3.51
N VAL A 35 3.93 20.18 -3.88
CA VAL A 35 2.98 21.32 -3.77
C VAL A 35 1.72 21.05 -4.59
N MET A 36 1.84 20.58 -5.82
CA MET A 36 0.68 20.28 -6.68
C MET A 36 -0.19 19.18 -6.08
N ILE A 37 0.41 18.05 -5.69
CA ILE A 37 -0.31 16.89 -5.20
C ILE A 37 -0.96 17.16 -3.84
N VAL A 38 -0.21 17.70 -2.89
CA VAL A 38 -0.73 18.02 -1.55
C VAL A 38 -1.86 19.03 -1.64
N SER A 39 -1.72 20.08 -2.48
CA SER A 39 -2.79 21.06 -2.69
C SER A 39 -4.03 20.43 -3.32
N ALA A 40 -3.87 19.56 -4.31
CA ALA A 40 -4.98 18.87 -4.96
C ALA A 40 -5.72 17.94 -3.99
N LEU A 41 -4.99 17.19 -3.15
CA LEU A 41 -5.57 16.28 -2.15
C LEU A 41 -6.29 17.04 -1.04
N ILE A 42 -5.74 18.16 -0.57
CA ILE A 42 -6.40 19.04 0.39
C ILE A 42 -7.69 19.60 -0.23
N PHE A 43 -7.61 20.15 -1.44
CA PHE A 43 -8.78 20.69 -2.14
C PHE A 43 -9.88 19.62 -2.30
N MET A 44 -9.50 18.41 -2.67
CA MET A 44 -10.44 17.30 -2.83
C MET A 44 -11.12 16.94 -1.50
N ALA A 45 -10.39 16.91 -0.39
CA ALA A 45 -10.98 16.62 0.92
C ALA A 45 -11.93 17.71 1.40
N TYR A 46 -11.62 19.00 1.12
CA TYR A 46 -12.46 20.13 1.52
C TYR A 46 -13.71 20.33 0.67
N LYS A 47 -13.76 19.79 -0.53
CA LYS A 47 -14.88 19.93 -1.50
C LYS A 47 -15.57 18.63 -1.84
N GLY A 48 -14.95 17.48 -1.55
CA GLY A 48 -15.45 16.16 -1.89
C GLY A 48 -16.36 15.58 -0.81
N THR A 49 -17.27 14.71 -1.25
CA THR A 49 -18.00 13.77 -0.39
C THR A 49 -17.27 12.43 -0.40
N TYR A 50 -17.50 11.59 0.62
CA TYR A 50 -16.90 10.25 0.68
C TYR A 50 -17.09 9.45 -0.61
N LEU A 51 -18.32 9.42 -1.14
CA LEU A 51 -18.65 8.70 -2.38
C LEU A 51 -17.93 9.25 -3.61
N SER A 52 -17.73 10.57 -3.68
CA SER A 52 -16.99 11.19 -4.79
C SER A 52 -15.50 10.83 -4.73
N VAL A 53 -14.91 10.88 -3.54
CA VAL A 53 -13.52 10.48 -3.30
C VAL A 53 -13.31 9.00 -3.61
N GLU A 54 -14.20 8.12 -3.17
CA GLU A 54 -14.15 6.69 -3.46
C GLU A 54 -14.24 6.40 -4.97
N ARG A 55 -15.15 7.04 -5.71
CA ARG A 55 -15.28 6.85 -7.16
C ARG A 55 -14.03 7.30 -7.92
N ILE A 56 -13.47 8.44 -7.53
CA ILE A 56 -12.23 8.93 -8.12
C ILE A 56 -11.10 7.94 -7.81
N ALA A 57 -11.00 7.46 -6.57
CA ALA A 57 -10.01 6.50 -6.15
C ALA A 57 -10.09 5.19 -6.98
N ILE A 58 -11.28 4.63 -7.16
CA ILE A 58 -11.48 3.42 -7.98
C ILE A 58 -11.08 3.68 -9.45
N ALA A 59 -11.50 4.80 -10.03
CA ALA A 59 -11.19 5.14 -11.42
C ALA A 59 -9.69 5.30 -11.64
N VAL A 60 -9.00 5.96 -10.71
CA VAL A 60 -7.55 6.19 -10.78
C VAL A 60 -6.78 4.90 -10.46
N GLY A 61 -7.24 4.10 -9.49
CA GLY A 61 -6.67 2.80 -9.15
C GLY A 61 -6.76 1.79 -10.29
N ALA A 62 -7.79 1.88 -11.15
CA ALA A 62 -7.91 1.01 -12.31
C ALA A 62 -6.72 1.12 -13.30
N PHE A 63 -5.95 2.22 -13.26
CA PHE A 63 -4.73 2.35 -14.06
C PHE A 63 -3.65 1.33 -13.70
N GLU A 64 -3.67 0.76 -12.49
CA GLU A 64 -2.75 -0.32 -12.13
C GLU A 64 -2.89 -1.57 -13.00
N LEU A 65 -4.06 -1.81 -13.60
CA LEU A 65 -4.27 -2.94 -14.51
C LEU A 65 -3.33 -2.89 -15.73
N VAL A 66 -2.74 -1.74 -16.03
CA VAL A 66 -1.73 -1.61 -17.08
C VAL A 66 -0.54 -2.54 -16.82
N PHE A 67 -0.17 -2.79 -15.56
CA PHE A 67 0.94 -3.69 -15.25
C PHE A 67 0.68 -5.14 -15.66
N VAL A 68 -0.58 -5.57 -15.68
CA VAL A 68 -0.97 -6.90 -16.20
C VAL A 68 -0.76 -6.96 -17.72
N LEU A 69 -1.09 -5.88 -18.44
CA LEU A 69 -0.84 -5.79 -19.87
C LEU A 69 0.67 -5.80 -20.20
N VAL A 70 1.46 -5.09 -19.39
CA VAL A 70 2.94 -5.10 -19.53
C VAL A 70 3.49 -6.51 -19.30
N ALA A 71 3.00 -7.21 -18.26
CA ALA A 71 3.42 -8.58 -17.99
C ALA A 71 3.08 -9.54 -19.12
N TRP A 72 1.92 -9.38 -19.74
CA TRP A 72 1.55 -10.15 -20.93
C TRP A 72 2.52 -9.91 -22.09
N GLN A 73 2.88 -8.66 -22.36
CA GLN A 73 3.80 -8.32 -23.47
C GLN A 73 5.24 -8.74 -23.20
N ALA A 74 5.65 -8.82 -21.93
CA ALA A 74 6.98 -9.24 -21.54
C ALA A 74 7.27 -10.71 -21.91
N ASN A 75 6.23 -11.51 -22.21
CA ASN A 75 6.32 -12.92 -22.60
C ASN A 75 7.35 -13.72 -21.79
N PRO A 76 7.21 -13.78 -20.44
CA PRO A 76 8.23 -14.34 -19.57
C PRO A 76 8.43 -15.84 -19.82
N ASP A 77 9.66 -16.32 -19.69
CA ASP A 77 9.94 -17.75 -19.70
C ASP A 77 9.42 -18.42 -18.42
N PHE A 78 8.29 -19.11 -18.55
CA PHE A 78 7.66 -19.81 -17.42
C PHE A 78 8.52 -20.94 -16.85
N ALA A 79 9.40 -21.56 -17.65
CA ALA A 79 10.31 -22.60 -17.16
C ALA A 79 11.39 -21.99 -16.26
N LEU A 80 11.90 -20.83 -16.64
CA LEU A 80 12.85 -20.07 -15.81
C LEU A 80 12.20 -19.57 -14.53
N LEU A 81 10.99 -19.04 -14.60
CA LEU A 81 10.22 -18.61 -13.43
C LEU A 81 9.97 -19.77 -12.45
N ALA A 82 9.57 -20.94 -12.95
CA ALA A 82 9.34 -22.12 -12.13
C ALA A 82 10.63 -22.60 -11.43
N ARG A 83 11.77 -22.56 -12.12
CA ARG A 83 13.07 -22.88 -11.51
C ARG A 83 13.47 -21.87 -10.45
N ALA A 84 13.37 -20.59 -10.75
CA ALA A 84 13.68 -19.51 -9.80
C ALA A 84 12.78 -19.52 -8.56
N SER A 85 11.54 -20.01 -8.67
CA SER A 85 10.62 -20.16 -7.54
C SER A 85 11.02 -21.26 -6.56
N ILE A 86 11.91 -22.17 -6.96
CA ILE A 86 12.40 -23.27 -6.12
C ILE A 86 13.78 -22.92 -5.54
N ASP A 87 14.61 -22.21 -6.30
CA ASP A 87 15.95 -21.79 -5.88
C ASP A 87 15.89 -20.45 -5.12
N ILE A 88 15.46 -20.53 -3.86
CA ILE A 88 15.23 -19.35 -3.03
C ILE A 88 16.48 -19.10 -2.15
N PRO A 89 17.08 -17.89 -2.21
CA PRO A 89 18.29 -17.55 -1.45
C PRO A 89 17.98 -17.22 0.03
N TRP A 90 17.55 -18.21 0.81
CA TRP A 90 17.16 -18.05 2.21
C TRP A 90 18.28 -17.53 3.14
N HIS A 91 19.53 -17.59 2.71
CA HIS A 91 20.71 -17.17 3.48
C HIS A 91 21.15 -15.74 3.16
N GLU A 92 20.52 -15.09 2.20
CA GLU A 92 20.84 -13.73 1.77
C GLU A 92 20.05 -12.71 2.60
N PRO A 93 20.69 -11.91 3.49
CA PRO A 93 19.96 -10.94 4.33
C PRO A 93 19.17 -9.92 3.52
N LYS A 94 19.73 -9.42 2.39
CA LYS A 94 19.07 -8.47 1.50
C LYS A 94 17.79 -9.05 0.89
N TYR A 95 17.80 -10.34 0.53
CA TYR A 95 16.60 -11.03 0.04
C TYR A 95 15.54 -11.09 1.13
N LEU A 96 15.91 -11.51 2.35
CA LEU A 96 14.97 -11.58 3.47
C LEU A 96 14.41 -10.20 3.83
N TYR A 97 15.22 -9.15 3.77
CA TYR A 97 14.76 -7.77 3.97
C TYR A 97 13.67 -7.37 2.99
N LEU A 98 13.84 -7.68 1.69
CA LEU A 98 12.85 -7.41 0.66
C LEU A 98 11.60 -8.29 0.80
N VAL A 99 11.75 -9.54 1.23
CA VAL A 99 10.61 -10.42 1.54
C VAL A 99 9.81 -9.89 2.72
N ALA A 100 10.47 -9.42 3.79
CA ALA A 100 9.81 -8.77 4.91
C ALA A 100 9.06 -7.50 4.46
N ALA A 101 9.69 -6.68 3.64
CA ALA A 101 9.05 -5.50 3.06
C ALA A 101 7.80 -5.87 2.25
N ASN A 102 7.87 -6.94 1.43
CA ASN A 102 6.73 -7.42 0.64
C ASN A 102 5.58 -7.88 1.55
N ILE A 103 5.85 -8.65 2.60
CA ILE A 103 4.85 -9.06 3.58
C ILE A 103 4.21 -7.84 4.25
N GLY A 104 5.00 -6.87 4.67
CA GLY A 104 4.52 -5.65 5.31
C GLY A 104 3.72 -4.73 4.37
N ALA A 105 3.99 -4.79 3.06
CA ALA A 105 3.23 -4.06 2.05
C ALA A 105 1.86 -4.65 1.78
N VAL A 106 1.71 -5.98 1.91
CA VAL A 106 0.44 -6.68 1.63
C VAL A 106 -0.59 -6.45 2.73
N ILE A 107 -0.18 -6.48 4.01
CA ILE A 107 -1.08 -6.29 5.14
C ILE A 107 -0.53 -5.17 6.03
N MET A 108 -0.97 -3.96 5.79
CA MET A 108 -0.58 -2.82 6.62
C MET A 108 -1.55 -2.65 7.81
N PRO A 109 -1.05 -2.37 9.02
CA PRO A 109 -1.89 -2.22 10.22
C PRO A 109 -3.03 -1.22 10.07
N TRP A 110 -2.81 -0.11 9.40
CA TRP A 110 -3.81 0.94 9.20
C TRP A 110 -4.99 0.48 8.32
N MET A 111 -4.80 -0.50 7.43
CA MET A 111 -5.88 -1.02 6.57
C MET A 111 -7.03 -1.62 7.38
N VAL A 112 -6.75 -2.25 8.52
CA VAL A 112 -7.77 -2.81 9.41
C VAL A 112 -8.67 -1.71 9.97
N PHE A 113 -8.09 -0.59 10.37
CA PHE A 113 -8.85 0.57 10.87
C PHE A 113 -9.63 1.26 9.76
N TYR A 114 -9.03 1.40 8.58
CA TYR A 114 -9.74 1.91 7.40
C TYR A 114 -10.95 1.06 7.04
N GLN A 115 -10.80 -0.27 7.01
CA GLN A 115 -11.90 -1.19 6.72
C GLN A 115 -13.06 -1.00 7.69
N GLN A 116 -12.79 -0.85 8.98
CA GLN A 116 -13.80 -0.56 9.98
C GLN A 116 -14.55 0.75 9.66
N SER A 117 -13.81 1.83 9.40
CA SER A 117 -14.39 3.13 9.07
C SER A 117 -15.22 3.08 7.80
N ALA A 118 -14.73 2.40 6.75
CA ALA A 118 -15.43 2.24 5.48
C ALA A 118 -16.77 1.49 5.64
N VAL A 119 -16.83 0.44 6.47
CA VAL A 119 -18.06 -0.29 6.78
C VAL A 119 -19.09 0.63 7.44
N VAL A 120 -18.66 1.47 8.38
CA VAL A 120 -19.53 2.41 9.08
C VAL A 120 -20.05 3.49 8.14
N GLU A 121 -19.19 4.09 7.32
CA GLU A 121 -19.58 5.16 6.39
C GLU A 121 -20.48 4.70 5.25
N LYS A 122 -20.22 3.49 4.73
CA LYS A 122 -21.12 2.85 3.76
C LYS A 122 -22.43 2.38 4.37
N LYS A 123 -22.59 2.50 5.70
CA LYS A 123 -23.77 2.03 6.45
C LYS A 123 -24.09 0.56 6.17
N LEU A 124 -23.04 -0.26 5.99
CA LEU A 124 -23.20 -1.68 5.70
C LEU A 124 -23.82 -2.39 6.90
N THR A 125 -24.75 -3.30 6.60
CA THR A 125 -25.48 -4.12 7.57
C THR A 125 -25.05 -5.59 7.45
N LEU A 126 -25.59 -6.44 8.32
CA LEU A 126 -25.34 -7.89 8.22
C LEU A 126 -25.90 -8.51 6.94
N PHE A 127 -26.87 -7.88 6.29
CA PHE A 127 -27.40 -8.34 4.99
C PHE A 127 -26.38 -8.15 3.87
N ASP A 128 -25.47 -7.17 3.99
CA ASP A 128 -24.45 -6.85 3.00
C ASP A 128 -23.19 -7.71 3.17
N LEU A 129 -23.11 -8.51 4.25
CA LEU A 129 -21.92 -9.30 4.58
C LEU A 129 -21.46 -10.26 3.45
N PRO A 130 -22.35 -10.98 2.71
CA PRO A 130 -21.91 -11.83 1.60
C PRO A 130 -21.29 -11.01 0.46
N ALA A 131 -21.88 -9.86 0.12
CA ALA A 131 -21.37 -8.96 -0.90
C ALA A 131 -20.01 -8.36 -0.48
N ALA A 132 -19.87 -7.90 0.76
CA ALA A 132 -18.62 -7.38 1.30
C ALA A 132 -17.49 -8.42 1.32
N ARG A 133 -17.81 -9.69 1.61
CA ARG A 133 -16.84 -10.79 1.53
C ARG A 133 -16.38 -11.07 0.09
N LEU A 134 -17.31 -11.05 -0.85
CA LEU A 134 -17.00 -11.25 -2.27
C LEU A 134 -16.15 -10.10 -2.80
N ASP A 135 -16.49 -8.87 -2.48
CA ASP A 135 -15.72 -7.66 -2.82
C ASP A 135 -14.28 -7.75 -2.31
N THR A 136 -14.11 -8.11 -1.03
CA THR A 136 -12.78 -8.31 -0.43
C THR A 136 -12.01 -9.44 -1.12
N ALA A 137 -12.65 -10.56 -1.45
CA ALA A 137 -11.99 -11.69 -2.11
C ALA A 137 -11.54 -11.33 -3.52
N ILE A 138 -12.39 -10.65 -4.30
CA ILE A 138 -12.07 -10.17 -5.65
C ILE A 138 -10.92 -9.15 -5.58
N GLY A 139 -11.04 -8.15 -4.72
CA GLY A 139 -10.00 -7.13 -4.55
C GLY A 139 -8.66 -7.74 -4.16
N ALA A 140 -8.63 -8.63 -3.17
CA ALA A 140 -7.42 -9.34 -2.76
C ALA A 140 -6.81 -10.17 -3.90
N THR A 141 -7.63 -10.83 -4.71
CA THR A 141 -7.14 -11.62 -5.85
C THR A 141 -6.54 -10.73 -6.93
N ILE A 142 -7.23 -9.64 -7.31
CA ILE A 142 -6.75 -8.70 -8.33
C ILE A 142 -5.43 -8.05 -7.91
N THR A 143 -5.32 -7.58 -6.67
CA THR A 143 -4.08 -6.96 -6.19
C THR A 143 -2.90 -7.92 -6.19
N GLN A 144 -3.09 -9.20 -5.83
CA GLN A 144 -2.03 -10.20 -5.90
C GLN A 144 -1.62 -10.51 -7.35
N ILE A 145 -2.56 -10.52 -8.30
CA ILE A 145 -2.26 -10.69 -9.73
C ILE A 145 -1.42 -9.51 -10.24
N ILE A 146 -1.78 -8.29 -9.90
CA ILE A 146 -1.02 -7.09 -10.29
C ILE A 146 0.38 -7.14 -9.68
N MET A 147 0.51 -7.45 -8.39
CA MET A 147 1.80 -7.58 -7.71
C MET A 147 2.69 -8.63 -8.38
N ALA A 148 2.14 -9.81 -8.67
CA ALA A 148 2.86 -10.87 -9.38
C ALA A 148 3.28 -10.41 -10.79
N ALA A 149 2.41 -9.69 -11.52
CA ALA A 149 2.70 -9.16 -12.84
C ALA A 149 3.90 -8.18 -12.80
N VAL A 150 3.92 -7.23 -11.88
CA VAL A 150 5.04 -6.28 -11.70
C VAL A 150 6.34 -7.03 -11.39
N LEU A 151 6.28 -8.02 -10.50
CA LEU A 151 7.45 -8.80 -10.10
C LEU A 151 8.03 -9.59 -11.29
N VAL A 152 7.17 -10.24 -12.07
CA VAL A 152 7.56 -11.01 -13.27
C VAL A 152 8.18 -10.11 -14.33
N VAL A 153 7.57 -8.96 -14.63
CA VAL A 153 8.12 -7.99 -15.61
C VAL A 153 9.49 -7.52 -15.18
N THR A 154 9.62 -7.10 -13.93
CA THR A 154 10.90 -6.60 -13.39
C THR A 154 11.98 -7.68 -13.45
N ALA A 155 11.66 -8.91 -13.06
CA ALA A 155 12.59 -10.04 -13.13
C ALA A 155 13.00 -10.36 -14.58
N ALA A 156 12.07 -10.38 -15.53
CA ALA A 156 12.34 -10.65 -16.95
C ALA A 156 13.27 -9.58 -17.54
N THR A 157 13.10 -8.32 -17.20
CA THR A 157 13.95 -7.22 -17.68
C THR A 157 15.35 -7.28 -17.09
N LEU A 158 15.45 -7.50 -15.76
CA LEU A 158 16.76 -7.56 -15.09
C LEU A 158 17.58 -8.76 -15.51
N SER A 159 16.94 -9.89 -15.83
CA SER A 159 17.63 -11.08 -16.34
C SER A 159 18.19 -10.92 -17.73
N SER A 160 17.56 -10.08 -18.58
CA SER A 160 18.00 -9.82 -19.94
C SER A 160 19.12 -8.78 -20.02
N THR A 161 19.35 -7.99 -18.99
CA THR A 161 20.35 -6.94 -18.94
C THR A 161 21.58 -7.45 -18.18
N SER A 162 22.69 -7.66 -18.88
CA SER A 162 23.97 -8.13 -18.33
C SER A 162 24.65 -7.09 -17.43
N GLY A 163 24.05 -6.79 -16.31
CA GLY A 163 24.56 -5.94 -15.24
C GLY A 163 23.51 -5.83 -14.16
N LEU A 164 23.83 -6.31 -12.96
CA LEU A 164 23.02 -6.11 -11.76
C LEU A 164 22.85 -4.62 -11.50
N ARG A 165 21.77 -4.03 -12.02
CA ARG A 165 21.38 -2.67 -11.67
C ARG A 165 20.58 -2.77 -10.37
N SER A 166 21.01 -2.01 -9.37
CA SER A 166 20.18 -1.77 -8.20
C SER A 166 18.95 -0.96 -8.65
N LEU A 167 17.78 -1.25 -8.07
CA LEU A 167 16.57 -0.47 -8.32
C LEU A 167 16.42 0.57 -7.20
N ASP A 168 17.32 1.55 -7.17
CA ASP A 168 17.43 2.52 -6.09
C ASP A 168 16.64 3.82 -6.38
N THR A 169 16.15 3.96 -7.62
CA THR A 169 15.37 5.12 -8.05
C THR A 169 14.11 4.71 -8.81
N VAL A 170 13.08 5.56 -8.76
CA VAL A 170 11.84 5.35 -9.53
C VAL A 170 12.13 5.33 -11.04
N GLN A 171 13.15 6.07 -11.50
CA GLN A 171 13.60 6.07 -12.88
C GLN A 171 14.17 4.72 -13.31
N GLU A 172 14.98 4.08 -12.47
CA GLU A 172 15.52 2.74 -12.73
C GLU A 172 14.42 1.69 -12.75
N ILE A 173 13.45 1.76 -11.82
CA ILE A 173 12.27 0.90 -11.81
C ILE A 173 11.44 1.09 -13.09
N ALA A 174 11.20 2.35 -13.50
CA ALA A 174 10.50 2.63 -14.74
C ALA A 174 11.25 2.06 -15.95
N GLN A 175 12.58 2.22 -16.04
CA GLN A 175 13.41 1.65 -17.10
C GLN A 175 13.40 0.11 -17.12
N ALA A 176 13.17 -0.53 -15.99
CA ALA A 176 13.01 -1.99 -15.92
C ALA A 176 11.68 -2.48 -16.54
N ILE A 177 10.67 -1.63 -16.62
CA ILE A 177 9.33 -2.00 -17.09
C ILE A 177 9.07 -1.49 -18.52
N THR A 178 9.70 -0.38 -18.93
CA THR A 178 9.45 0.29 -20.23
C THR A 178 9.91 -0.45 -21.48
N PRO A 179 10.94 -1.32 -21.51
CA PRO A 179 11.42 -1.94 -22.76
C PRO A 179 10.35 -2.68 -23.54
N TYR A 180 9.32 -3.19 -22.89
CA TYR A 180 8.24 -3.97 -23.51
C TYR A 180 7.18 -3.11 -24.21
N LEU A 181 7.11 -1.81 -23.89
CA LEU A 181 6.07 -0.90 -24.37
C LEU A 181 6.64 0.29 -25.17
N GLY A 182 7.98 0.34 -25.34
CA GLY A 182 8.70 1.51 -25.88
C GLY A 182 8.87 2.62 -24.83
N ASP A 183 9.94 3.39 -24.98
CA ASP A 183 10.40 4.33 -23.94
C ASP A 183 9.36 5.37 -23.52
N VAL A 184 8.65 5.98 -24.46
CA VAL A 184 7.67 7.05 -24.17
C VAL A 184 6.38 6.45 -23.60
N THR A 185 5.81 5.46 -24.29
CA THR A 185 4.54 4.84 -23.90
C THR A 185 4.69 4.08 -22.58
N GLY A 186 5.76 3.30 -22.43
CA GLY A 186 6.03 2.54 -21.20
C GLY A 186 6.23 3.45 -19.99
N ARG A 187 6.99 4.55 -20.16
CA ARG A 187 7.19 5.54 -19.10
C ARG A 187 5.87 6.21 -18.67
N PHE A 188 5.02 6.55 -19.65
CA PHE A 188 3.73 7.15 -19.37
C PHE A 188 2.77 6.17 -18.67
N LEU A 189 2.69 4.93 -19.14
CA LEU A 189 1.83 3.90 -18.53
C LEU A 189 2.30 3.51 -17.12
N PHE A 190 3.62 3.40 -16.92
CA PHE A 190 4.18 3.21 -15.59
C PHE A 190 3.82 4.34 -14.64
N ALA A 191 3.98 5.58 -15.09
CA ALA A 191 3.64 6.76 -14.30
C ALA A 191 2.15 6.82 -13.95
N LEU A 192 1.27 6.45 -14.88
CA LEU A 192 -0.19 6.37 -14.62
C LEU A 192 -0.51 5.32 -13.56
N GLY A 193 0.03 4.09 -13.71
CA GLY A 193 -0.20 3.02 -12.74
C GLY A 193 0.30 3.41 -11.35
N LEU A 194 1.56 3.85 -11.24
CA LEU A 194 2.15 4.24 -9.96
C LEU A 194 1.45 5.46 -9.34
N SER A 195 1.08 6.47 -10.14
CA SER A 195 0.33 7.63 -9.64
C SER A 195 -1.04 7.23 -9.16
N GLY A 196 -1.70 6.30 -9.88
CA GLY A 196 -3.02 5.80 -9.53
C GLY A 196 -3.02 5.20 -8.13
N SER A 197 -2.19 4.20 -7.90
CA SER A 197 -2.08 3.53 -6.60
C SER A 197 -1.68 4.47 -5.49
N ALA A 198 -0.63 5.28 -5.72
CA ALA A 198 -0.10 6.16 -4.70
C ALA A 198 -1.09 7.28 -4.29
N VAL A 199 -1.86 7.84 -5.24
CA VAL A 199 -2.92 8.82 -4.93
C VAL A 199 -4.02 8.18 -4.09
N VAL A 200 -4.52 7.00 -4.48
CA VAL A 200 -5.56 6.27 -3.73
C VAL A 200 -5.08 5.97 -2.31
N ALA A 201 -3.89 5.39 -2.18
CA ALA A 201 -3.34 5.05 -0.89
C ALA A 201 -3.10 6.30 -0.02
N THR A 202 -2.60 7.39 -0.59
CA THR A 202 -2.41 8.67 0.13
C THR A 202 -3.74 9.18 0.70
N ILE A 203 -4.82 9.18 -0.09
CA ILE A 203 -6.15 9.58 0.35
C ILE A 203 -6.59 8.72 1.54
N VAL A 204 -6.55 7.41 1.36
CA VAL A 204 -7.07 6.44 2.34
C VAL A 204 -6.27 6.48 3.64
N VAL A 205 -4.94 6.55 3.57
CA VAL A 205 -4.06 6.64 4.74
C VAL A 205 -4.29 7.93 5.51
N THR A 206 -4.38 9.04 4.81
CA THR A 206 -4.55 10.36 5.44
C THR A 206 -5.94 10.47 6.09
N LEU A 207 -6.99 9.96 5.43
CA LEU A 207 -8.33 9.87 6.02
C LEU A 207 -8.32 8.99 7.28
N THR A 208 -7.64 7.85 7.25
CA THR A 208 -7.53 6.96 8.39
C THR A 208 -6.84 7.64 9.57
N ALA A 209 -5.73 8.33 9.32
CA ALA A 209 -5.03 9.09 10.35
C ALA A 209 -5.92 10.18 10.97
N ALA A 210 -6.60 10.97 10.14
CA ALA A 210 -7.49 12.05 10.58
C ALA A 210 -8.66 11.53 11.40
N ARG A 211 -9.30 10.43 10.97
CA ARG A 211 -10.41 9.79 11.68
C ARG A 211 -9.97 9.24 13.01
N THR A 212 -8.89 8.47 13.03
CA THR A 212 -8.41 7.82 14.24
C THR A 212 -8.07 8.84 15.34
N VAL A 213 -7.42 9.94 14.99
CA VAL A 213 -7.13 11.01 15.95
C VAL A 213 -8.43 11.65 16.44
N SER A 214 -9.37 11.94 15.56
CA SER A 214 -10.64 12.57 15.92
C SER A 214 -11.54 11.66 16.74
N GLU A 215 -11.57 10.33 16.48
CA GLU A 215 -12.28 9.35 17.28
C GLU A 215 -11.76 9.31 18.73
N VAL A 216 -10.44 9.33 18.91
CA VAL A 216 -9.83 9.33 20.23
C VAL A 216 -10.10 10.62 21.00
N LEU A 217 -10.18 11.73 20.29
CA LEU A 217 -10.54 13.02 20.89
C LEU A 217 -12.06 13.13 21.15
N GLY A 218 -12.86 12.16 20.67
CA GLY A 218 -14.32 12.18 20.82
C GLY A 218 -15.01 13.29 20.04
N VAL A 219 -14.40 13.76 18.94
CA VAL A 219 -14.92 14.84 18.10
C VAL A 219 -15.46 14.31 16.76
N LYS A 220 -16.21 15.14 16.03
CA LYS A 220 -16.72 14.80 14.70
C LYS A 220 -15.57 14.44 13.75
N HIS A 221 -15.74 13.36 12.97
CA HIS A 221 -14.66 12.79 12.15
C HIS A 221 -15.11 12.26 10.78
N TYR A 222 -16.21 12.81 10.25
CA TYR A 222 -16.75 12.39 8.95
C TYR A 222 -16.39 13.42 7.87
N LEU A 223 -16.10 12.92 6.67
CA LEU A 223 -15.79 13.76 5.49
C LEU A 223 -17.04 14.55 5.01
N GLU A 224 -18.23 14.13 5.42
CA GLU A 224 -19.49 14.81 5.12
C GLU A 224 -19.75 16.03 6.02
N CYS A 225 -18.99 16.18 7.12
CA CYS A 225 -19.06 17.37 7.97
C CYS A 225 -18.35 18.54 7.30
N GLU A 226 -18.89 19.75 7.44
CA GLU A 226 -18.18 20.93 6.96
C GLU A 226 -16.88 21.19 7.77
N PRO A 227 -15.86 21.82 7.16
CA PRO A 227 -14.57 22.03 7.83
C PRO A 227 -14.67 22.76 9.16
N HIS A 228 -15.65 23.66 9.33
CA HIS A 228 -15.88 24.36 10.58
C HIS A 228 -16.55 23.47 11.65
N GLU A 229 -17.24 22.40 11.27
CA GLU A 229 -17.85 21.45 12.20
C GLU A 229 -16.86 20.38 12.69
N ALA A 230 -15.83 20.05 11.88
CA ALA A 230 -14.84 19.03 12.16
C ALA A 230 -13.40 19.57 12.06
N PRO A 231 -13.02 20.65 12.75
CA PRO A 231 -11.74 21.32 12.56
C PRO A 231 -10.54 20.42 12.89
N TRP A 232 -10.67 19.52 13.84
CA TRP A 232 -9.62 18.55 14.19
C TRP A 232 -9.38 17.55 13.06
N PHE A 233 -10.42 17.04 12.45
CA PHE A 233 -10.33 16.11 11.34
C PHE A 233 -9.58 16.74 10.16
N TYR A 234 -10.03 17.90 9.70
CA TYR A 234 -9.40 18.60 8.57
C TYR A 234 -8.00 19.15 8.93
N GLY A 235 -7.80 19.54 10.18
CA GLY A 235 -6.50 19.97 10.69
C GLY A 235 -5.46 18.84 10.65
N VAL A 236 -5.81 17.66 11.15
CA VAL A 236 -4.93 16.47 11.12
C VAL A 236 -4.70 16.04 9.67
N TYR A 237 -5.75 15.97 8.84
CA TYR A 237 -5.63 15.62 7.43
C TYR A 237 -4.61 16.53 6.71
N THR A 238 -4.80 17.83 6.83
CA THR A 238 -3.94 18.84 6.18
C THR A 238 -2.52 18.79 6.71
N THR A 239 -2.35 18.76 8.04
CA THR A 239 -1.02 18.74 8.68
C THR A 239 -0.24 17.49 8.28
N THR A 240 -0.89 16.34 8.27
CA THR A 240 -0.23 15.07 7.91
C THR A 240 0.27 15.09 6.46
N LEU A 241 -0.52 15.61 5.52
CA LEU A 241 -0.10 15.78 4.12
C LEU A 241 1.04 16.78 3.96
N VAL A 242 0.95 17.94 4.60
CA VAL A 242 1.97 19.00 4.48
C VAL A 242 3.29 18.53 5.09
N VAL A 243 3.26 17.93 6.29
CA VAL A 243 4.46 17.40 6.95
C VAL A 243 5.06 16.25 6.13
N GLY A 244 4.23 15.32 5.65
CA GLY A 244 4.68 14.22 4.78
C GLY A 244 5.35 14.74 3.51
N GLY A 245 4.75 15.71 2.83
CA GLY A 245 5.34 16.35 1.65
C GLY A 245 6.66 17.05 1.95
N ALA A 246 6.75 17.76 3.08
CA ALA A 246 7.98 18.43 3.51
C ALA A 246 9.13 17.44 3.79
N VAL A 247 8.82 16.29 4.42
CA VAL A 247 9.81 15.23 4.65
C VAL A 247 10.30 14.63 3.32
N VAL A 248 9.41 14.37 2.38
CA VAL A 248 9.80 13.86 1.05
C VAL A 248 10.72 14.83 0.30
N VAL A 249 10.49 16.13 0.44
CA VAL A 249 11.34 17.17 -0.18
C VAL A 249 12.68 17.34 0.52
N SER A 250 12.84 16.90 1.76
CA SER A 250 14.07 17.09 2.55
C SER A 250 15.31 16.33 2.07
N GLY A 251 15.22 15.57 0.97
CA GLY A 251 16.35 14.87 0.36
C GLY A 251 16.61 13.46 0.90
N VAL A 252 15.65 12.86 1.59
CA VAL A 252 15.71 11.45 2.03
C VAL A 252 15.67 10.54 0.81
N ASN A 253 16.42 9.42 0.86
CA ASN A 253 16.30 8.38 -0.18
C ASN A 253 14.91 7.76 -0.15
N LEU A 254 14.13 8.03 -1.20
CA LEU A 254 12.71 7.70 -1.28
C LEU A 254 12.45 6.20 -1.28
N ILE A 255 13.28 5.42 -2.00
CA ILE A 255 13.11 3.97 -2.10
C ILE A 255 13.48 3.30 -0.77
N SER A 256 14.62 3.66 -0.19
CA SER A 256 15.03 3.12 1.11
C SER A 256 14.02 3.44 2.21
N LEU A 257 13.44 4.64 2.20
CA LEU A 257 12.38 5.03 3.12
C LEU A 257 11.14 4.14 2.94
N SER A 258 10.66 3.98 1.71
CA SER A 258 9.51 3.14 1.39
C SER A 258 9.72 1.69 1.84
N VAL A 259 10.85 1.08 1.49
CA VAL A 259 11.15 -0.31 1.85
C VAL A 259 11.26 -0.46 3.37
N GLY A 260 11.94 0.47 4.05
CA GLY A 260 12.08 0.46 5.51
C GLY A 260 10.72 0.55 6.24
N VAL A 261 9.80 1.37 5.74
CA VAL A 261 8.43 1.45 6.27
C VAL A 261 7.70 0.12 6.14
N GLN A 262 7.84 -0.57 5.01
CA GLN A 262 7.18 -1.86 4.81
C GLN A 262 7.76 -2.95 5.74
N VAL A 263 9.07 -2.97 5.97
CA VAL A 263 9.69 -3.85 6.95
C VAL A 263 9.16 -3.56 8.37
N MET A 264 9.03 -2.28 8.74
CA MET A 264 8.40 -1.90 10.00
C MET A 264 6.95 -2.42 10.10
N ASN A 265 6.16 -2.31 9.04
CA ASN A 265 4.81 -2.85 9.00
C ASN A 265 4.81 -4.37 9.23
N ALA A 266 5.74 -5.12 8.62
CA ALA A 266 5.88 -6.57 8.84
C ALA A 266 6.14 -6.91 10.31
N LEU A 267 6.97 -6.13 11.00
CA LEU A 267 7.25 -6.31 12.42
C LEU A 267 6.04 -5.99 13.32
N LEU A 268 5.11 -5.15 12.87
CA LEU A 268 3.87 -4.82 13.59
C LEU A 268 2.74 -5.85 13.36
N LEU A 269 2.82 -6.65 12.29
CA LEU A 269 1.78 -7.62 11.92
C LEU A 269 1.38 -8.60 13.04
N PRO A 270 2.31 -9.20 13.81
CA PRO A 270 1.94 -10.13 14.88
C PRO A 270 0.94 -9.53 15.87
N ILE A 271 1.14 -8.27 16.23
CA ILE A 271 0.27 -7.56 17.18
C ILE A 271 -1.12 -7.42 16.58
N VAL A 272 -1.22 -6.84 15.39
CA VAL A 272 -2.49 -6.52 14.74
C VAL A 272 -3.28 -7.79 14.42
N LEU A 273 -2.64 -8.78 13.78
CA LEU A 273 -3.30 -10.03 13.39
C LEU A 273 -3.75 -10.86 14.59
N THR A 274 -2.98 -10.86 15.69
CA THR A 274 -3.38 -11.54 16.91
C THR A 274 -4.63 -10.90 17.51
N PHE A 275 -4.67 -9.57 17.62
CA PHE A 275 -5.86 -8.87 18.10
C PHE A 275 -7.08 -9.14 17.20
N LEU A 276 -6.91 -9.09 15.90
CA LEU A 276 -7.98 -9.36 14.95
C LEU A 276 -8.54 -10.79 15.12
N TYR A 277 -7.65 -11.77 15.25
CA TYR A 277 -8.04 -13.17 15.51
C TYR A 277 -8.80 -13.34 16.81
N LEU A 278 -8.31 -12.73 17.91
CA LEU A 278 -8.96 -12.79 19.21
C LEU A 278 -10.35 -12.14 19.19
N LEU A 279 -10.50 -11.00 18.52
CA LEU A 279 -11.79 -10.34 18.31
C LEU A 279 -12.74 -11.20 17.50
N ALA A 280 -12.27 -11.79 16.39
CA ALA A 280 -13.08 -12.66 15.55
C ALA A 280 -13.56 -13.92 16.30
N ARG A 281 -12.82 -14.40 17.29
CA ARG A 281 -13.24 -15.49 18.18
C ARG A 281 -14.24 -15.07 19.25
N ARG A 282 -14.40 -13.77 19.52
CA ARG A 282 -15.36 -13.22 20.49
C ARG A 282 -16.70 -12.79 19.88
N LEU A 283 -16.82 -12.84 18.56
CA LEU A 283 -18.07 -12.51 17.86
C LEU A 283 -19.24 -13.41 18.33
N PRO A 284 -20.50 -12.97 18.11
CA PRO A 284 -21.68 -13.77 18.38
C PRO A 284 -21.58 -15.15 17.75
N PRO A 285 -22.23 -16.18 18.33
CA PRO A 285 -22.08 -17.59 17.95
C PRO A 285 -22.18 -17.88 16.45
N HIS A 286 -22.98 -17.12 15.72
CA HIS A 286 -23.24 -17.32 14.30
C HIS A 286 -22.10 -16.81 13.40
N TYR A 287 -21.34 -15.80 13.84
CA TYR A 287 -20.27 -15.16 13.08
C TYR A 287 -18.86 -15.48 13.58
N ARG A 288 -18.78 -16.18 14.71
CA ARG A 288 -17.52 -16.47 15.39
C ARG A 288 -16.67 -17.49 14.62
N LEU A 289 -15.37 -17.23 14.55
CA LEU A 289 -14.40 -18.22 14.05
C LEU A 289 -14.42 -19.48 14.91
N ARG A 290 -14.69 -20.65 14.30
CA ARG A 290 -14.79 -21.95 14.98
C ARG A 290 -14.19 -23.09 14.18
N GLY A 291 -13.92 -24.21 14.86
CA GLY A 291 -13.52 -25.48 14.23
C GLY A 291 -12.24 -25.36 13.40
N ILE A 292 -12.19 -26.15 12.34
CA ILE A 292 -11.04 -26.25 11.43
C ILE A 292 -10.72 -24.89 10.79
N TYR A 293 -11.74 -24.10 10.44
CA TYR A 293 -11.52 -22.80 9.83
C TYR A 293 -10.75 -21.84 10.77
N ALA A 294 -11.08 -21.83 12.07
CA ALA A 294 -10.33 -21.04 13.06
C ALA A 294 -8.88 -21.53 13.20
N ALA A 295 -8.65 -22.84 13.14
CA ALA A 295 -7.31 -23.42 13.20
C ALA A 295 -6.48 -23.03 11.95
N VAL A 296 -7.06 -23.13 10.76
CA VAL A 296 -6.39 -22.73 9.50
C VAL A 296 -6.03 -21.24 9.54
N VAL A 297 -6.95 -20.36 9.94
CA VAL A 297 -6.68 -18.93 10.06
C VAL A 297 -5.57 -18.66 11.09
N ALA A 298 -5.57 -19.36 12.24
CA ALA A 298 -4.52 -19.23 13.24
C ALA A 298 -3.14 -19.65 12.70
N ILE A 299 -3.08 -20.77 11.96
CA ILE A 299 -1.83 -21.26 11.36
C ILE A 299 -1.31 -20.25 10.33
N VAL A 300 -2.16 -19.75 9.45
CA VAL A 300 -1.77 -18.75 8.44
C VAL A 300 -1.24 -17.48 9.11
N ILE A 301 -1.96 -16.96 10.12
CA ILE A 301 -1.53 -15.78 10.89
C ILE A 301 -0.19 -16.03 11.57
N ALA A 302 -0.04 -17.18 12.25
CA ALA A 302 1.20 -17.52 12.94
C ALA A 302 2.38 -17.67 11.97
N ALA A 303 2.18 -18.37 10.85
CA ALA A 303 3.21 -18.53 9.82
C ALA A 303 3.65 -17.17 9.23
N THR A 304 2.69 -16.33 8.84
CA THR A 304 2.97 -14.99 8.28
C THR A 304 3.70 -14.11 9.31
N ALA A 305 3.23 -14.10 10.56
CA ALA A 305 3.81 -13.30 11.63
C ALA A 305 5.24 -13.74 11.99
N ILE A 306 5.44 -15.04 12.17
CA ILE A 306 6.77 -15.59 12.51
C ILE A 306 7.74 -15.34 11.36
N PHE A 307 7.34 -15.63 10.14
CA PHE A 307 8.19 -15.45 8.97
C PHE A 307 8.49 -13.97 8.69
N GLY A 308 7.49 -13.09 8.82
CA GLY A 308 7.67 -11.65 8.67
C GLY A 308 8.64 -11.06 9.69
N VAL A 309 8.53 -11.45 10.96
CA VAL A 309 9.46 -11.02 12.02
C VAL A 309 10.86 -11.61 11.77
N TYR A 310 10.96 -12.89 11.46
CA TYR A 310 12.25 -13.53 11.16
C TYR A 310 12.97 -12.82 10.02
N ALA A 311 12.28 -12.66 8.89
CA ALA A 311 12.84 -12.02 7.70
C ALA A 311 13.20 -10.54 7.96
N GLY A 312 12.37 -9.82 8.72
CA GLY A 312 12.63 -8.43 9.09
C GLY A 312 13.85 -8.28 10.00
N VAL A 313 13.97 -9.11 11.04
CA VAL A 313 15.10 -9.04 11.97
C VAL A 313 16.41 -9.45 11.30
N VAL A 314 16.42 -10.57 10.57
CA VAL A 314 17.62 -11.02 9.84
C VAL A 314 18.03 -10.03 8.76
N GLY A 315 17.06 -9.50 8.01
CA GLY A 315 17.32 -8.51 6.98
C GLY A 315 17.84 -7.17 7.49
N LEU A 316 17.50 -6.78 8.73
CA LEU A 316 18.02 -5.56 9.37
C LEU A 316 19.41 -5.77 10.00
N SER A 317 19.79 -7.02 10.30
CA SER A 317 21.04 -7.35 10.96
C SER A 317 22.21 -7.62 9.99
N GLY A 318 21.94 -7.78 8.70
CA GLY A 318 22.93 -8.03 7.63
C GLY A 318 23.11 -6.82 6.74
#